data_4d3a095694ad45aebe7cf6a39b1fa86c
#
_entry.id   4d3a095694ad45aebe7cf6a39b1fa86c
#
_cell.length_a   1.000
_cell.length_b   1.000
_cell.length_c   1.000
_cell.angle_alpha   90.00
_cell.angle_beta   90.00
_cell.angle_gamma   90.00
#
_symmetry.space_group_name_H-M   'P 1'
#
loop_
_entity.id
_entity.type
_entity.pdbx_description
1 polymer ?
#
loop_
_entity_poly.entity_id
_entity_poly.type
_entity_poly.pdbx_seq_one_letter_code
_entity_poly.pdbx_strand_id
1 'polypeptide(L)'
;MPRKWSLQFNIKKGDELEVEEEGNKITVSTEKSTELKSKEIDVTGLDRTTILYYIQSLYRMGYDEIKVIFNESATVHFRTNEKVKVITVIHNEVNRLIGFEIIQQKENYCIIKDLSTSSIKEFDNILRRIFLLLNDASSDLLKGAKEFNISLIETIEEKHDSITKFISYCSRLLSKYGYTDHKKTIVLYHILIILDKVIDVLKTAGRDLLRVKNKLSNKTIELLDLIDKSIHLCSEFFFKFDLSKAVEIYKSRNEMLNLLHQYAKKLPPHELVLVSKLEHIMELLADIEVSRIGIGN
;
A
#
# COMPACT_ATOMS: atom_id res chain seq x y z
N MET A 1 -17.83 10.13 34.05
CA MET A 1 -17.29 10.69 32.81
C MET A 1 -16.62 12.04 33.10
N PRO A 2 -15.38 12.33 32.62
CA PRO A 2 -14.71 13.59 32.88
C PRO A 2 -15.47 14.78 32.26
N ARG A 3 -15.76 15.82 33.08
CA ARG A 3 -16.52 17.00 32.60
C ARG A 3 -15.86 17.71 31.42
N LYS A 4 -14.52 17.78 31.41
CA LYS A 4 -13.76 18.39 30.29
C LYS A 4 -14.01 17.68 28.98
N TRP A 5 -14.03 16.35 29.02
CA TRP A 5 -14.27 15.51 27.84
C TRP A 5 -15.72 15.67 27.32
N SER A 6 -16.72 15.64 28.21
CA SER A 6 -18.11 15.83 27.80
C SER A 6 -18.39 17.22 27.23
N LEU A 7 -17.70 18.25 27.68
CA LEU A 7 -17.81 19.58 27.08
C LEU A 7 -17.12 19.66 25.71
N GLN A 8 -15.96 19.04 25.59
CA GLN A 8 -15.20 19.03 24.33
C GLN A 8 -15.98 18.36 23.18
N PHE A 9 -16.71 17.28 23.47
CA PHE A 9 -17.50 16.55 22.48
C PHE A 9 -19.00 16.90 22.51
N ASN A 10 -19.38 17.97 23.22
CA ASN A 10 -20.75 18.46 23.35
C ASN A 10 -21.76 17.35 23.72
N ILE A 11 -21.36 16.47 24.64
CA ILE A 11 -22.16 15.35 25.11
C ILE A 11 -23.18 15.87 26.14
N LYS A 12 -24.46 15.55 25.89
CA LYS A 12 -25.59 15.95 26.76
C LYS A 12 -26.13 14.71 27.47
N LYS A 13 -26.93 14.98 28.52
CA LYS A 13 -27.67 13.92 29.22
C LYS A 13 -28.66 13.27 28.28
N GLY A 14 -28.54 11.94 28.08
CA GLY A 14 -29.35 11.16 27.15
C GLY A 14 -28.68 10.83 25.84
N ASP A 15 -27.49 11.36 25.56
CA ASP A 15 -26.71 10.93 24.40
C ASP A 15 -26.22 9.49 24.58
N GLU A 16 -26.33 8.68 23.51
CA GLU A 16 -25.77 7.33 23.46
C GLU A 16 -24.25 7.42 23.26
N LEU A 17 -23.52 6.59 23.99
CA LEU A 17 -22.06 6.48 23.87
C LEU A 17 -21.70 5.02 23.67
N GLU A 18 -20.73 4.77 22.81
CA GLU A 18 -20.12 3.45 22.70
C GLU A 18 -19.19 3.25 23.91
N VAL A 19 -19.32 2.10 24.56
CA VAL A 19 -18.49 1.72 25.71
C VAL A 19 -17.89 0.36 25.41
N GLU A 20 -16.57 0.33 25.28
CA GLU A 20 -15.81 -0.91 25.10
C GLU A 20 -15.04 -1.24 26.37
N GLU A 21 -15.14 -2.47 26.84
CA GLU A 21 -14.39 -3.00 27.98
C GLU A 21 -13.25 -3.88 27.47
N GLU A 22 -12.01 -3.51 27.80
CA GLU A 22 -10.81 -4.28 27.46
C GLU A 22 -10.02 -4.59 28.75
N GLY A 23 -10.30 -5.75 29.35
CA GLY A 23 -9.67 -6.19 30.58
C GLY A 23 -9.89 -5.20 31.74
N ASN A 24 -8.86 -4.45 32.13
CA ASN A 24 -8.94 -3.45 33.23
C ASN A 24 -9.16 -2.01 32.71
N LYS A 25 -9.53 -1.83 31.45
CA LYS A 25 -9.79 -0.53 30.84
C LYS A 25 -11.20 -0.46 30.31
N ILE A 26 -11.79 0.73 30.38
CA ILE A 26 -13.04 1.08 29.74
C ILE A 26 -12.75 2.23 28.78
N THR A 27 -13.00 2.03 27.52
CA THR A 27 -12.93 3.05 26.47
C THR A 27 -14.35 3.56 26.23
N VAL A 28 -14.55 4.86 26.35
CA VAL A 28 -15.83 5.51 26.04
C VAL A 28 -15.64 6.35 24.81
N SER A 29 -16.39 6.07 23.75
CA SER A 29 -16.38 6.80 22.49
C SER A 29 -17.73 7.42 22.19
N THR A 30 -17.75 8.41 21.34
CA THR A 30 -18.97 9.06 20.86
C THR A 30 -18.99 9.00 19.35
N GLU A 31 -20.14 8.64 18.76
CA GLU A 31 -20.34 8.72 17.30
C GLU A 31 -20.31 10.16 16.76
N LYS A 32 -20.34 11.16 17.66
CA LYS A 32 -20.26 12.57 17.25
C LYS A 32 -18.87 12.86 16.73
N SER A 33 -18.84 13.11 15.44
CA SER A 33 -17.72 13.44 14.57
C SER A 33 -16.53 14.04 15.32
N THR A 34 -15.41 13.36 15.20
CA THR A 34 -14.08 13.99 15.31
C THR A 34 -14.11 15.30 14.52
N GLU A 35 -13.62 16.39 15.11
CA GLU A 35 -13.40 17.65 14.38
C GLU A 35 -12.75 17.33 13.03
N LEU A 36 -13.32 17.89 11.95
CA LEU A 36 -12.80 17.72 10.59
C LEU A 36 -11.32 18.12 10.59
N LYS A 37 -10.43 17.15 10.36
CA LYS A 37 -9.01 17.44 10.22
C LYS A 37 -8.76 18.09 8.87
N SER A 38 -8.52 19.39 8.88
CA SER A 38 -8.18 20.14 7.67
C SER A 38 -6.70 20.52 7.62
N LYS A 39 -6.14 20.64 6.42
CA LYS A 39 -4.77 21.08 6.20
C LYS A 39 -4.68 21.92 4.94
N GLU A 40 -4.00 23.06 5.03
CA GLU A 40 -3.57 23.84 3.89
C GLU A 40 -2.11 23.52 3.55
N ILE A 41 -1.81 23.31 2.27
CA ILE A 41 -0.46 23.05 1.75
C ILE A 41 -0.19 23.90 0.53
N ASP A 42 1.05 24.38 0.39
CA ASP A 42 1.54 25.03 -0.82
C ASP A 42 2.47 24.05 -1.56
N VAL A 43 2.13 23.76 -2.82
CA VAL A 43 2.88 22.87 -3.69
C VAL A 43 3.62 23.61 -4.81
N THR A 44 3.70 24.94 -4.71
CA THR A 44 4.44 25.79 -5.67
C THR A 44 5.89 25.36 -5.74
N GLY A 45 6.42 25.18 -6.95
CA GLY A 45 7.80 24.76 -7.20
C GLY A 45 8.10 23.28 -6.93
N LEU A 46 7.14 22.48 -6.44
CA LEU A 46 7.34 21.04 -6.23
C LEU A 46 7.20 20.28 -7.56
N ASP A 47 7.96 19.19 -7.71
CA ASP A 47 7.82 18.28 -8.84
C ASP A 47 6.53 17.42 -8.73
N ARG A 48 6.14 16.84 -9.85
CA ARG A 48 4.93 15.99 -9.95
C ARG A 48 4.86 14.91 -8.86
N THR A 49 5.95 14.21 -8.61
CA THR A 49 5.96 13.08 -7.67
C THR A 49 5.84 13.52 -6.22
N THR A 50 6.51 14.61 -5.86
CA THR A 50 6.43 15.22 -4.53
C THR A 50 5.00 15.72 -4.25
N ILE A 51 4.33 16.33 -5.23
CA ILE A 51 2.91 16.73 -5.10
C ILE A 51 2.03 15.53 -4.78
N LEU A 52 2.17 14.42 -5.54
CA LEU A 52 1.43 13.19 -5.31
C LEU A 52 1.64 12.66 -3.90
N TYR A 53 2.90 12.49 -3.49
CA TYR A 53 3.25 11.94 -2.18
C TYR A 53 2.76 12.82 -1.04
N TYR A 54 2.75 14.14 -1.22
CA TYR A 54 2.26 15.04 -0.19
C TYR A 54 0.76 14.84 0.04
N ILE A 55 -0.05 14.85 -1.03
CA ILE A 55 -1.50 14.61 -0.95
C ILE A 55 -1.79 13.21 -0.37
N GLN A 56 -1.12 12.18 -0.89
CA GLN A 56 -1.28 10.80 -0.43
C GLN A 56 -0.93 10.63 1.06
N SER A 57 0.14 11.29 1.52
CA SER A 57 0.56 11.24 2.92
C SER A 57 -0.49 11.84 3.85
N LEU A 58 -1.07 12.99 3.50
CA LEU A 58 -2.13 13.62 4.27
C LEU A 58 -3.40 12.76 4.28
N TYR A 59 -3.75 12.15 3.15
CA TYR A 59 -4.84 11.18 3.07
C TYR A 59 -4.62 10.02 4.04
N ARG A 60 -3.44 9.36 3.98
CA ARG A 60 -3.06 8.24 4.86
C ARG A 60 -3.04 8.64 6.33
N MET A 61 -2.72 9.91 6.66
CA MET A 61 -2.77 10.46 8.02
C MET A 61 -4.19 10.79 8.52
N GLY A 62 -5.22 10.59 7.67
CA GLY A 62 -6.62 10.75 8.05
C GLY A 62 -7.14 12.18 7.99
N TYR A 63 -6.51 13.08 7.24
CA TYR A 63 -7.08 14.41 6.99
C TYR A 63 -8.37 14.29 6.16
N ASP A 64 -9.39 15.10 6.50
CA ASP A 64 -10.71 15.08 5.86
C ASP A 64 -10.84 16.14 4.78
N GLU A 65 -10.06 17.22 4.90
CA GLU A 65 -10.02 18.31 3.92
C GLU A 65 -8.58 18.77 3.71
N ILE A 66 -8.21 18.95 2.44
CA ILE A 66 -6.89 19.46 2.04
C ILE A 66 -7.10 20.62 1.07
N LYS A 67 -6.68 21.82 1.46
CA LYS A 67 -6.56 22.95 0.54
C LYS A 67 -5.16 22.96 -0.06
N VAL A 68 -5.06 22.78 -1.36
CA VAL A 68 -3.81 22.75 -2.11
C VAL A 68 -3.65 24.06 -2.86
N ILE A 69 -2.62 24.83 -2.52
CA ILE A 69 -2.24 26.09 -3.18
C ILE A 69 -1.14 25.81 -4.18
N PHE A 70 -1.20 26.45 -5.35
CA PHE A 70 -0.18 26.40 -6.40
C PHE A 70 -0.19 27.71 -7.21
N ASN A 71 0.93 28.43 -7.23
CA ASN A 71 1.09 29.68 -7.98
C ASN A 71 1.63 29.44 -9.39
N GLU A 72 2.08 28.22 -9.69
CA GLU A 72 2.57 27.79 -10.99
C GLU A 72 1.58 26.81 -11.61
N SER A 73 1.22 27.02 -12.87
CA SER A 73 0.26 26.17 -13.58
C SER A 73 0.85 24.80 -14.01
N ALA A 74 2.18 24.67 -14.07
CA ALA A 74 2.87 23.48 -14.55
C ALA A 74 4.02 23.09 -13.63
N THR A 75 4.26 21.79 -13.55
CA THR A 75 5.40 21.18 -12.83
C THR A 75 6.14 20.18 -13.71
N VAL A 76 7.30 19.71 -13.28
CA VAL A 76 8.13 18.74 -14.01
C VAL A 76 7.83 17.32 -13.55
N HIS A 77 7.75 16.39 -14.50
CA HIS A 77 7.78 14.95 -14.25
C HIS A 77 9.18 14.42 -14.57
N PHE A 78 10.04 14.27 -13.56
CA PHE A 78 11.44 13.92 -13.77
C PHE A 78 11.68 12.61 -14.52
N ARG A 79 10.79 11.62 -14.39
CA ARG A 79 10.95 10.34 -15.09
C ARG A 79 10.81 10.46 -16.61
N THR A 80 9.92 11.33 -17.10
CA THR A 80 9.67 11.56 -18.53
C THR A 80 10.31 12.84 -19.03
N ASN A 81 10.81 13.68 -18.12
CA ASN A 81 11.31 15.03 -18.38
C ASN A 81 10.29 15.95 -19.07
N GLU A 82 9.00 15.71 -18.82
CA GLU A 82 7.88 16.47 -19.40
C GLU A 82 7.31 17.46 -18.40
N LYS A 83 6.77 18.58 -18.92
CA LYS A 83 5.96 19.50 -18.13
C LYS A 83 4.51 19.02 -18.11
N VAL A 84 3.92 18.94 -16.92
CA VAL A 84 2.52 18.56 -16.69
C VAL A 84 1.80 19.63 -15.89
N LYS A 85 0.51 19.81 -16.12
CA LYS A 85 -0.28 20.78 -15.34
C LYS A 85 -0.42 20.30 -13.89
N VAL A 86 -0.16 21.19 -12.92
CA VAL A 86 -0.30 20.89 -11.49
C VAL A 86 -1.69 20.36 -11.17
N ILE A 87 -2.72 21.02 -11.67
CA ILE A 87 -4.11 20.60 -11.43
C ILE A 87 -4.41 19.19 -11.99
N THR A 88 -3.82 18.81 -13.13
CA THR A 88 -3.97 17.46 -13.69
C THR A 88 -3.30 16.42 -12.78
N VAL A 89 -2.14 16.76 -12.19
CA VAL A 89 -1.45 15.92 -11.22
C VAL A 89 -2.35 15.68 -10.00
N ILE A 90 -2.95 16.75 -9.46
CA ILE A 90 -3.86 16.67 -8.30
C ILE A 90 -5.09 15.81 -8.62
N HIS A 91 -5.77 16.03 -9.76
CA HIS A 91 -6.92 15.20 -10.18
C HIS A 91 -6.56 13.72 -10.29
N ASN A 92 -5.42 13.41 -10.93
CA ASN A 92 -4.97 12.04 -11.09
C ASN A 92 -4.72 11.35 -9.74
N GLU A 93 -4.19 12.07 -8.76
CA GLU A 93 -3.99 11.50 -7.43
C GLU A 93 -5.32 11.35 -6.67
N VAL A 94 -6.17 12.37 -6.66
CA VAL A 94 -7.47 12.32 -5.98
C VAL A 94 -8.31 11.14 -6.48
N ASN A 95 -8.33 10.87 -7.77
CA ASN A 95 -9.03 9.71 -8.35
C ASN A 95 -8.50 8.35 -7.86
N ARG A 96 -7.30 8.31 -7.28
CA ARG A 96 -6.69 7.12 -6.67
C ARG A 96 -6.94 7.02 -5.15
N LEU A 97 -7.60 8.01 -4.55
CA LEU A 97 -7.85 8.09 -3.11
C LEU A 97 -9.36 7.91 -2.84
N ILE A 98 -9.72 6.77 -2.23
CA ILE A 98 -11.13 6.41 -1.97
C ILE A 98 -11.79 7.48 -1.08
N GLY A 99 -12.92 7.99 -1.53
CA GLY A 99 -13.72 8.97 -0.82
C GLY A 99 -13.30 10.42 -1.02
N PHE A 100 -12.10 10.70 -1.54
CA PHE A 100 -11.66 12.05 -1.82
C PHE A 100 -12.21 12.57 -3.14
N GLU A 101 -12.72 13.82 -3.11
CA GLU A 101 -13.20 14.55 -4.28
C GLU A 101 -12.72 15.99 -4.25
N ILE A 102 -12.50 16.57 -5.42
CA ILE A 102 -12.22 18.00 -5.54
C ILE A 102 -13.56 18.74 -5.53
N ILE A 103 -13.86 19.40 -4.40
CA ILE A 103 -15.12 20.13 -4.21
C ILE A 103 -15.07 21.58 -4.68
N GLN A 104 -13.86 22.12 -4.82
CA GLN A 104 -13.64 23.47 -5.33
C GLN A 104 -12.30 23.53 -6.08
N GLN A 105 -12.33 24.23 -7.23
CA GLN A 105 -11.12 24.51 -8.01
C GLN A 105 -11.13 25.97 -8.47
N LYS A 106 -10.02 26.65 -8.26
CA LYS A 106 -9.72 28.02 -8.71
C LYS A 106 -8.41 28.04 -9.48
N GLU A 107 -8.01 29.22 -9.96
CA GLU A 107 -6.80 29.39 -10.75
C GLU A 107 -5.53 28.95 -10.00
N ASN A 108 -5.44 29.26 -8.70
CA ASN A 108 -4.25 29.07 -7.88
C ASN A 108 -4.45 28.15 -6.66
N TYR A 109 -5.61 27.50 -6.52
CA TYR A 109 -5.84 26.51 -5.47
C TYR A 109 -6.98 25.56 -5.82
N CYS A 110 -7.02 24.42 -5.13
CA CYS A 110 -8.19 23.56 -5.07
C CYS A 110 -8.42 23.07 -3.63
N ILE A 111 -9.66 22.64 -3.34
CA ILE A 111 -10.06 22.03 -2.07
C ILE A 111 -10.49 20.60 -2.36
N ILE A 112 -9.80 19.65 -1.70
CA ILE A 112 -10.08 18.23 -1.74
C ILE A 112 -10.77 17.87 -0.43
N LYS A 113 -11.85 17.07 -0.49
CA LYS A 113 -12.61 16.68 0.71
C LYS A 113 -13.01 15.22 0.67
N ASP A 114 -13.01 14.57 1.84
CA ASP A 114 -13.58 13.23 2.03
C ASP A 114 -15.10 13.30 2.04
N LEU A 115 -15.74 12.65 1.09
CA LEU A 115 -17.20 12.56 0.98
C LEU A 115 -17.70 11.16 1.38
N SER A 116 -16.81 10.26 1.81
CA SER A 116 -17.15 8.88 2.17
C SER A 116 -17.57 8.75 3.65
N THR A 117 -18.36 7.73 3.91
CA THR A 117 -18.62 7.21 5.26
C THR A 117 -17.72 5.99 5.49
N SER A 118 -16.45 6.24 5.80
CA SER A 118 -15.48 5.16 6.02
C SER A 118 -15.64 4.52 7.41
N SER A 119 -15.42 3.20 7.50
CA SER A 119 -15.47 2.44 8.75
C SER A 119 -14.32 1.46 8.87
N ILE A 120 -13.79 1.28 10.07
CA ILE A 120 -12.75 0.27 10.34
C ILE A 120 -13.24 -1.17 10.06
N LYS A 121 -14.56 -1.40 10.07
CA LYS A 121 -15.17 -2.71 9.74
C LYS A 121 -14.86 -3.19 8.31
N GLU A 122 -14.48 -2.28 7.41
CA GLU A 122 -14.11 -2.62 6.03
C GLU A 122 -12.66 -3.11 5.91
N PHE A 123 -11.83 -2.84 6.92
CA PHE A 123 -10.39 -3.04 6.88
C PHE A 123 -9.99 -4.47 6.49
N ASP A 124 -10.52 -5.48 7.18
CA ASP A 124 -10.13 -6.88 6.97
C ASP A 124 -10.51 -7.39 5.57
N ASN A 125 -11.68 -6.97 5.06
CA ASN A 125 -12.13 -7.33 3.72
C ASN A 125 -11.22 -6.72 2.64
N ILE A 126 -10.82 -5.46 2.84
CA ILE A 126 -9.94 -4.76 1.90
C ILE A 126 -8.53 -5.33 1.98
N LEU A 127 -8.02 -5.61 3.18
CA LEU A 127 -6.71 -6.25 3.35
C LEU A 127 -6.67 -7.62 2.66
N ARG A 128 -7.73 -8.42 2.76
CA ARG A 128 -7.86 -9.68 2.02
C ARG A 128 -7.83 -9.45 0.51
N ARG A 129 -8.49 -8.41 0.02
CA ARG A 129 -8.46 -8.04 -1.41
C ARG A 129 -7.06 -7.66 -1.89
N ILE A 130 -6.28 -6.95 -1.06
CA ILE A 130 -4.88 -6.61 -1.35
C ILE A 130 -4.06 -7.89 -1.60
N PHE A 131 -4.13 -8.87 -0.69
CA PHE A 131 -3.40 -10.13 -0.84
C PHE A 131 -3.82 -10.93 -2.06
N LEU A 132 -5.13 -10.99 -2.36
CA LEU A 132 -5.62 -11.67 -3.57
C LEU A 132 -5.05 -11.03 -4.84
N LEU A 133 -5.10 -9.70 -4.95
CA LEU A 133 -4.54 -9.00 -6.10
C LEU A 133 -3.01 -9.12 -6.19
N LEU A 134 -2.32 -9.23 -5.05
CA LEU A 134 -0.88 -9.45 -5.02
C LEU A 134 -0.52 -10.84 -5.54
N ASN A 135 -1.26 -11.88 -5.12
CA ASN A 135 -1.12 -13.24 -5.64
C ASN A 135 -1.34 -13.26 -7.17
N ASP A 136 -2.42 -12.63 -7.64
CA ASP A 136 -2.72 -12.53 -9.08
C ASP A 136 -1.61 -11.80 -9.84
N ALA A 137 -1.04 -10.73 -9.28
CA ALA A 137 0.04 -9.98 -9.92
C ALA A 137 1.34 -10.80 -10.04
N SER A 138 1.68 -11.59 -9.01
CA SER A 138 2.87 -12.46 -9.05
C SER A 138 2.71 -13.60 -10.04
N SER A 139 1.54 -14.25 -10.07
CA SER A 139 1.23 -15.33 -11.00
C SER A 139 1.20 -14.85 -12.46
N ASP A 140 0.68 -13.64 -12.70
CA ASP A 140 0.71 -13.02 -14.04
C ASP A 140 2.15 -12.68 -14.47
N LEU A 141 2.99 -12.20 -13.55
CA LEU A 141 4.40 -11.96 -13.83
C LEU A 141 5.11 -13.24 -14.26
N LEU A 142 4.93 -14.32 -13.47
CA LEU A 142 5.52 -15.63 -13.76
C LEU A 142 5.04 -16.19 -15.09
N LYS A 143 3.71 -16.21 -15.30
CA LYS A 143 3.11 -16.71 -16.53
C LYS A 143 3.51 -15.88 -17.75
N GLY A 144 3.46 -14.56 -17.63
CA GLY A 144 3.88 -13.63 -18.66
C GLY A 144 5.35 -13.82 -19.05
N ALA A 145 6.23 -14.07 -18.06
CA ALA A 145 7.64 -14.36 -18.32
C ALA A 145 7.87 -15.72 -18.99
N LYS A 146 7.16 -16.77 -18.55
CA LYS A 146 7.23 -18.13 -19.13
C LYS A 146 6.75 -18.18 -20.58
N GLU A 147 5.61 -17.54 -20.86
CA GLU A 147 4.92 -17.56 -22.15
C GLU A 147 5.36 -16.43 -23.09
N PHE A 148 6.20 -15.50 -22.62
CA PHE A 148 6.53 -14.26 -23.31
C PHE A 148 5.28 -13.44 -23.68
N ASN A 149 4.31 -13.40 -22.77
CA ASN A 149 3.03 -12.73 -22.97
C ASN A 149 3.09 -11.29 -22.45
N ILE A 150 3.32 -10.34 -23.35
CA ILE A 150 3.47 -8.91 -23.06
C ILE A 150 2.20 -8.36 -22.41
N SER A 151 1.03 -8.65 -22.97
CA SER A 151 -0.25 -8.12 -22.45
C SER A 151 -0.49 -8.54 -20.99
N LEU A 152 -0.09 -9.77 -20.62
CA LEU A 152 -0.23 -10.24 -19.25
C LEU A 152 0.71 -9.47 -18.30
N ILE A 153 1.94 -9.18 -18.72
CA ILE A 153 2.90 -8.39 -17.94
C ILE A 153 2.41 -6.94 -17.77
N GLU A 154 1.77 -6.35 -18.77
CA GLU A 154 1.22 -4.99 -18.72
C GLU A 154 0.10 -4.85 -17.69
N THR A 155 -0.71 -5.91 -17.43
CA THR A 155 -1.76 -5.87 -16.39
C THR A 155 -1.24 -5.63 -14.98
N ILE A 156 0.05 -5.86 -14.73
CA ILE A 156 0.67 -5.64 -13.40
C ILE A 156 0.64 -4.17 -13.01
N GLU A 157 0.73 -3.25 -13.96
CA GLU A 157 0.63 -1.80 -13.70
C GLU A 157 -0.76 -1.44 -13.14
N GLU A 158 -1.83 -1.97 -13.73
CA GLU A 158 -3.21 -1.73 -13.29
C GLU A 158 -3.48 -2.38 -11.92
N LYS A 159 -2.96 -3.58 -11.70
CA LYS A 159 -3.04 -4.25 -10.39
C LYS A 159 -2.30 -3.48 -9.32
N HIS A 160 -1.10 -2.97 -9.62
CA HIS A 160 -0.36 -2.10 -8.72
C HIS A 160 -1.19 -0.88 -8.32
N ASP A 161 -1.80 -0.18 -9.27
CA ASP A 161 -2.60 1.01 -8.97
C ASP A 161 -3.80 0.68 -8.08
N SER A 162 -4.46 -0.46 -8.31
CA SER A 162 -5.55 -0.96 -7.47
C SER A 162 -5.08 -1.32 -6.06
N ILE A 163 -3.96 -2.02 -5.92
CA ILE A 163 -3.38 -2.42 -4.63
C ILE A 163 -2.97 -1.19 -3.82
N THR A 164 -2.24 -0.24 -4.44
CA THR A 164 -1.80 1.01 -3.77
C THR A 164 -3.00 1.86 -3.31
N LYS A 165 -4.08 1.89 -4.10
CA LYS A 165 -5.35 2.53 -3.72
C LYS A 165 -5.92 1.91 -2.45
N PHE A 166 -6.01 0.58 -2.38
CA PHE A 166 -6.52 -0.13 -1.20
C PHE A 166 -5.59 -0.01 0.01
N ILE A 167 -4.27 -0.06 -0.18
CA ILE A 167 -3.29 0.16 0.89
C ILE A 167 -3.43 1.56 1.48
N SER A 168 -3.57 2.58 0.63
CA SER A 168 -3.77 3.96 1.08
C SER A 168 -5.05 4.11 1.90
N TYR A 169 -6.14 3.45 1.48
CA TYR A 169 -7.39 3.44 2.22
C TYR A 169 -7.28 2.71 3.56
N CYS A 170 -6.70 1.51 3.60
CA CYS A 170 -6.43 0.79 4.84
C CYS A 170 -5.56 1.61 5.81
N SER A 171 -4.51 2.27 5.31
CA SER A 171 -3.65 3.15 6.10
C SER A 171 -4.45 4.31 6.70
N ARG A 172 -5.36 4.91 5.91
CA ARG A 172 -6.28 5.95 6.39
C ARG A 172 -7.20 5.44 7.48
N LEU A 173 -7.81 4.25 7.31
CA LEU A 173 -8.68 3.65 8.33
C LEU A 173 -7.94 3.45 9.65
N LEU A 174 -6.73 2.90 9.61
CA LEU A 174 -5.90 2.71 10.82
C LEU A 174 -5.52 4.05 11.47
N SER A 175 -5.23 5.08 10.69
CA SER A 175 -4.86 6.40 11.21
C SER A 175 -6.05 7.15 11.81
N LYS A 176 -7.27 6.95 11.30
CA LYS A 176 -8.48 7.62 11.80
C LYS A 176 -9.08 6.92 13.03
N TYR A 177 -9.15 5.61 12.97
CA TYR A 177 -9.95 4.82 13.92
C TYR A 177 -9.11 3.88 14.79
N GLY A 178 -7.87 3.58 14.38
CA GLY A 178 -7.12 2.45 14.94
C GLY A 178 -7.71 1.11 14.45
N TYR A 179 -7.09 0.02 14.85
CA TYR A 179 -7.66 -1.32 14.70
C TYR A 179 -8.41 -1.70 15.96
N THR A 180 -9.36 -2.63 15.91
CA THR A 180 -10.15 -3.08 17.07
C THR A 180 -9.28 -3.49 18.25
N ASP A 181 -8.22 -4.23 17.99
CA ASP A 181 -7.12 -4.43 18.94
C ASP A 181 -6.05 -3.35 18.69
N HIS A 182 -6.02 -2.31 19.49
CA HIS A 182 -5.11 -1.17 19.33
C HIS A 182 -3.63 -1.57 19.27
N LYS A 183 -3.22 -2.67 19.90
CA LYS A 183 -1.84 -3.17 19.86
C LYS A 183 -1.44 -3.61 18.45
N LYS A 184 -2.41 -4.06 17.65
CA LYS A 184 -2.20 -4.51 16.28
C LYS A 184 -2.10 -3.34 15.28
N THR A 185 -2.58 -2.14 15.61
CA THR A 185 -2.64 -0.99 14.70
C THR A 185 -1.30 -0.67 14.05
N ILE A 186 -0.24 -0.55 14.86
CA ILE A 186 1.10 -0.17 14.37
C ILE A 186 1.67 -1.29 13.48
N VAL A 187 1.50 -2.55 13.89
CA VAL A 187 2.01 -3.70 13.16
C VAL A 187 1.28 -3.87 11.82
N LEU A 188 -0.05 -3.72 11.81
CA LEU A 188 -0.84 -3.76 10.57
C LEU A 188 -0.46 -2.62 9.63
N TYR A 189 -0.23 -1.41 10.17
CA TYR A 189 0.25 -0.29 9.36
C TYR A 189 1.62 -0.59 8.73
N HIS A 190 2.55 -1.18 9.49
CA HIS A 190 3.86 -1.61 9.00
C HIS A 190 3.72 -2.65 7.88
N ILE A 191 2.87 -3.66 8.07
CA ILE A 191 2.60 -4.68 7.04
C ILE A 191 2.06 -4.04 5.75
N LEU A 192 1.14 -3.07 5.84
CA LEU A 192 0.64 -2.33 4.66
C LEU A 192 1.77 -1.63 3.89
N ILE A 193 2.73 -1.02 4.60
CA ILE A 193 3.88 -0.36 3.97
C ILE A 193 4.78 -1.37 3.26
N ILE A 194 4.99 -2.57 3.86
CA ILE A 194 5.77 -3.63 3.22
C ILE A 194 5.04 -4.16 1.97
N LEU A 195 3.72 -4.40 2.05
CA LEU A 195 2.91 -4.82 0.89
C LEU A 195 2.97 -3.80 -0.26
N ASP A 196 2.97 -2.49 0.05
CA ASP A 196 3.15 -1.40 -0.94
C ASP A 196 4.53 -1.53 -1.64
N LYS A 197 5.58 -1.90 -0.89
CA LYS A 197 6.91 -2.15 -1.47
C LYS A 197 6.95 -3.41 -2.32
N VAL A 198 6.33 -4.50 -1.88
CA VAL A 198 6.28 -5.74 -2.67
C VAL A 198 5.65 -5.50 -4.04
N ILE A 199 4.48 -4.83 -4.10
CA ILE A 199 3.84 -4.55 -5.40
C ILE A 199 4.61 -3.52 -6.23
N ASP A 200 5.28 -2.54 -5.62
CA ASP A 200 6.17 -1.62 -6.33
C ASP A 200 7.33 -2.37 -7.00
N VAL A 201 7.92 -3.35 -6.31
CA VAL A 201 9.02 -4.16 -6.87
C VAL A 201 8.50 -5.08 -7.97
N LEU A 202 7.34 -5.73 -7.81
CA LEU A 202 6.70 -6.54 -8.86
C LEU A 202 6.42 -5.70 -10.12
N LYS A 203 5.85 -4.50 -9.98
CA LYS A 203 5.64 -3.57 -11.10
C LYS A 203 6.93 -3.23 -11.82
N THR A 204 7.99 -2.90 -11.07
CA THR A 204 9.28 -2.56 -11.69
C THR A 204 9.95 -3.78 -12.33
N ALA A 205 9.76 -4.98 -11.78
CA ALA A 205 10.18 -6.24 -12.40
C ALA A 205 9.45 -6.48 -13.72
N GLY A 206 8.12 -6.26 -13.77
CA GLY A 206 7.33 -6.32 -15.00
C GLY A 206 7.83 -5.34 -16.08
N ARG A 207 8.12 -4.09 -15.69
CA ARG A 207 8.71 -3.10 -16.61
C ARG A 207 10.07 -3.51 -17.17
N ASP A 208 10.91 -4.16 -16.36
CA ASP A 208 12.20 -4.67 -16.85
C ASP A 208 12.00 -5.84 -17.84
N LEU A 209 11.05 -6.73 -17.57
CA LEU A 209 10.69 -7.80 -18.50
C LEU A 209 10.23 -7.26 -19.86
N LEU A 210 9.43 -6.18 -19.88
CA LEU A 210 8.99 -5.53 -21.11
C LEU A 210 10.16 -4.88 -21.90
N ARG A 211 11.24 -4.49 -21.21
CA ARG A 211 12.46 -3.95 -21.84
C ARG A 211 13.37 -5.03 -22.40
N VAL A 212 13.43 -6.17 -21.70
CA VAL A 212 14.22 -7.33 -22.13
C VAL A 212 13.43 -8.08 -23.19
N LYS A 213 13.64 -7.76 -24.47
CA LYS A 213 12.95 -8.37 -25.62
C LYS A 213 13.34 -9.85 -25.89
N ASN A 214 13.91 -10.54 -24.91
CA ASN A 214 14.39 -11.92 -25.01
C ASN A 214 13.70 -12.81 -23.96
N LYS A 215 13.57 -14.10 -24.29
CA LYS A 215 13.13 -15.09 -23.30
C LYS A 215 14.15 -15.17 -22.16
N LEU A 216 13.64 -15.25 -20.95
CA LEU A 216 14.48 -15.44 -19.77
C LEU A 216 15.12 -16.84 -19.75
N SER A 217 16.27 -16.93 -19.09
CA SER A 217 16.90 -18.22 -18.80
C SER A 217 16.02 -19.07 -17.86
N ASN A 218 16.12 -20.38 -17.97
CA ASN A 218 15.40 -21.31 -17.09
C ASN A 218 15.70 -21.03 -15.60
N LYS A 219 16.90 -20.56 -15.29
CA LYS A 219 17.31 -20.21 -13.92
C LYS A 219 16.53 -19.03 -13.38
N THR A 220 16.33 -17.98 -14.15
CA THR A 220 15.53 -16.81 -13.76
C THR A 220 14.04 -17.17 -13.66
N ILE A 221 13.56 -18.06 -14.53
CA ILE A 221 12.18 -18.60 -14.41
C ILE A 221 12.01 -19.41 -13.12
N GLU A 222 13.00 -20.20 -12.71
CA GLU A 222 12.98 -20.95 -11.45
C GLU A 222 12.92 -20.01 -10.23
N LEU A 223 13.70 -18.91 -10.24
CA LEU A 223 13.65 -17.88 -9.20
C LEU A 223 12.30 -17.17 -9.16
N LEU A 224 11.71 -16.86 -10.31
CA LEU A 224 10.35 -16.28 -10.40
C LEU A 224 9.28 -17.23 -9.83
N ASP A 225 9.37 -18.54 -10.13
CA ASP A 225 8.46 -19.55 -9.62
C ASP A 225 8.53 -19.67 -8.10
N LEU A 226 9.75 -19.60 -7.54
CA LEU A 226 9.96 -19.59 -6.10
C LEU A 226 9.35 -18.35 -5.43
N ILE A 227 9.47 -17.18 -6.04
CA ILE A 227 8.85 -15.93 -5.55
C ILE A 227 7.32 -16.03 -5.58
N ASP A 228 6.74 -16.48 -6.70
CA ASP A 228 5.29 -16.64 -6.82
C ASP A 228 4.74 -17.56 -5.71
N LYS A 229 5.34 -18.73 -5.53
CA LYS A 229 4.99 -19.66 -4.43
C LYS A 229 5.12 -19.03 -3.05
N SER A 230 6.18 -18.24 -2.83
CA SER A 230 6.43 -17.60 -1.54
C SER A 230 5.42 -16.49 -1.24
N ILE A 231 4.97 -15.73 -2.24
CA ILE A 231 3.90 -14.73 -2.10
C ILE A 231 2.58 -15.40 -1.71
N HIS A 232 2.22 -16.51 -2.39
CA HIS A 232 1.03 -17.28 -2.07
C HIS A 232 1.09 -17.85 -0.64
N LEU A 233 2.23 -18.44 -0.27
CA LEU A 233 2.45 -19.00 1.07
C LEU A 233 2.38 -17.92 2.16
N CYS A 234 2.92 -16.73 1.91
CA CYS A 234 2.84 -15.59 2.81
C CYS A 234 1.37 -15.16 3.00
N SER A 235 0.58 -15.11 1.92
CA SER A 235 -0.86 -14.82 1.97
C SER A 235 -1.61 -15.85 2.82
N GLU A 236 -1.35 -17.13 2.62
CA GLU A 236 -1.96 -18.21 3.41
C GLU A 236 -1.57 -18.12 4.90
N PHE A 237 -0.29 -17.90 5.19
CA PHE A 237 0.22 -17.73 6.56
C PHE A 237 -0.43 -16.51 7.25
N PHE A 238 -0.63 -15.43 6.50
CA PHE A 238 -1.23 -14.21 7.04
C PHE A 238 -2.65 -14.46 7.55
N PHE A 239 -3.50 -15.12 6.76
CA PHE A 239 -4.91 -15.32 7.11
C PHE A 239 -5.15 -16.58 7.94
N LYS A 240 -4.30 -17.57 7.83
CA LYS A 240 -4.34 -18.79 8.65
C LYS A 240 -3.00 -18.94 9.36
N PHE A 241 -2.95 -18.40 10.57
CA PHE A 241 -1.74 -18.45 11.38
C PHE A 241 -1.33 -19.89 11.67
N ASP A 242 -0.19 -20.28 11.14
CA ASP A 242 0.42 -21.59 11.29
C ASP A 242 1.94 -21.47 11.18
N LEU A 243 2.64 -21.66 12.29
CA LEU A 243 4.09 -21.51 12.33
C LEU A 243 4.84 -22.51 11.42
N SER A 244 4.22 -23.62 10.99
CA SER A 244 4.83 -24.49 10.00
C SER A 244 5.01 -23.79 8.65
N LYS A 245 4.06 -22.91 8.26
CA LYS A 245 4.15 -22.07 7.05
C LYS A 245 5.25 -21.01 7.16
N ALA A 246 5.45 -20.44 8.35
CA ALA A 246 6.58 -19.55 8.59
C ALA A 246 7.92 -20.26 8.35
N VAL A 247 8.06 -21.50 8.83
CA VAL A 247 9.25 -22.32 8.54
C VAL A 247 9.41 -22.58 7.04
N GLU A 248 8.33 -22.78 6.29
CA GLU A 248 8.38 -22.97 4.84
C GLU A 248 8.82 -21.70 4.11
N ILE A 249 8.33 -20.51 4.50
CA ILE A 249 8.77 -19.21 3.95
C ILE A 249 10.28 -19.04 4.18
N TYR A 250 10.75 -19.33 5.39
CA TYR A 250 12.19 -19.26 5.71
C TYR A 250 13.03 -20.24 4.88
N LYS A 251 12.54 -21.48 4.65
CA LYS A 251 13.19 -22.45 3.76
C LYS A 251 13.28 -21.90 2.32
N SER A 252 12.19 -21.34 1.80
CA SER A 252 12.16 -20.73 0.46
C SER A 252 13.16 -19.58 0.33
N ARG A 253 13.31 -18.77 1.39
CA ARG A 253 14.33 -17.71 1.44
C ARG A 253 15.76 -18.27 1.35
N ASN A 254 16.08 -19.30 2.12
CA ASN A 254 17.40 -19.94 2.05
C ASN A 254 17.65 -20.62 0.70
N GLU A 255 16.63 -21.26 0.12
CA GLU A 255 16.69 -21.81 -1.22
C GLU A 255 17.01 -20.74 -2.25
N MET A 256 16.34 -19.59 -2.19
CA MET A 256 16.61 -18.43 -3.05
C MET A 256 18.08 -17.99 -2.96
N LEU A 257 18.61 -17.82 -1.75
CA LEU A 257 20.01 -17.44 -1.55
C LEU A 257 21.00 -18.47 -2.11
N ASN A 258 20.73 -19.76 -1.91
CA ASN A 258 21.55 -20.83 -2.46
C ASN A 258 21.54 -20.85 -3.99
N LEU A 259 20.36 -20.70 -4.61
CA LEU A 259 20.22 -20.60 -6.07
C LEU A 259 20.95 -19.38 -6.62
N LEU A 260 20.84 -18.22 -5.96
CA LEU A 260 21.56 -17.00 -6.34
C LEU A 260 23.08 -17.21 -6.32
N HIS A 261 23.63 -17.79 -5.26
CA HIS A 261 25.05 -18.13 -5.21
C HIS A 261 25.48 -19.10 -6.31
N GLN A 262 24.67 -20.14 -6.56
CA GLN A 262 24.94 -21.14 -7.60
C GLN A 262 24.87 -20.55 -9.02
N TYR A 263 23.97 -19.57 -9.23
CA TYR A 263 23.70 -18.98 -10.55
C TYR A 263 24.48 -17.70 -10.82
N ALA A 264 25.08 -17.04 -9.81
CA ALA A 264 25.69 -15.73 -9.90
C ALA A 264 26.61 -15.52 -11.15
N LYS A 265 27.44 -16.54 -11.47
CA LYS A 265 28.33 -16.50 -12.63
C LYS A 265 27.70 -17.00 -13.96
N LYS A 266 26.47 -17.49 -13.92
CA LYS A 266 25.82 -18.19 -15.02
C LYS A 266 24.57 -17.46 -15.54
N LEU A 267 24.12 -16.44 -14.81
CA LEU A 267 22.98 -15.62 -15.22
C LEU A 267 23.40 -14.65 -16.34
N PRO A 268 22.56 -14.46 -17.35
CA PRO A 268 22.79 -13.42 -18.33
C PRO A 268 22.83 -12.02 -17.68
N PRO A 269 23.78 -11.14 -18.06
CA PRO A 269 23.90 -9.81 -17.43
C PRO A 269 22.62 -8.98 -17.45
N HIS A 270 21.81 -9.09 -18.48
CA HIS A 270 20.55 -8.37 -18.63
C HIS A 270 19.43 -8.86 -17.70
N GLU A 271 19.58 -10.05 -17.09
CA GLU A 271 18.65 -10.59 -16.12
C GLU A 271 19.01 -10.24 -14.66
N LEU A 272 20.25 -9.78 -14.39
CA LEU A 272 20.72 -9.52 -13.05
C LEU A 272 19.89 -8.48 -12.28
N VAL A 273 19.42 -7.43 -12.99
CA VAL A 273 18.56 -6.39 -12.40
C VAL A 273 17.20 -6.98 -11.97
N LEU A 274 16.62 -7.85 -12.78
CA LEU A 274 15.39 -8.56 -12.43
C LEU A 274 15.63 -9.46 -11.21
N VAL A 275 16.68 -10.25 -11.24
CA VAL A 275 17.02 -11.20 -10.16
C VAL A 275 17.23 -10.51 -8.82
N SER A 276 17.91 -9.35 -8.79
CA SER A 276 18.05 -8.56 -7.56
C SER A 276 16.71 -8.06 -7.00
N LYS A 277 15.73 -7.81 -7.86
CA LYS A 277 14.36 -7.45 -7.42
C LYS A 277 13.64 -8.66 -6.82
N LEU A 278 13.84 -9.86 -7.37
CA LEU A 278 13.26 -11.09 -6.82
C LEU A 278 13.81 -11.37 -5.42
N GLU A 279 15.13 -11.22 -5.24
CA GLU A 279 15.75 -11.31 -3.90
C GLU A 279 15.14 -10.28 -2.94
N HIS A 280 14.99 -9.04 -3.37
CA HIS A 280 14.38 -7.99 -2.54
C HIS A 280 12.94 -8.32 -2.13
N ILE A 281 12.13 -8.89 -3.03
CA ILE A 281 10.78 -9.35 -2.67
C ILE A 281 10.85 -10.42 -1.58
N MET A 282 11.77 -11.39 -1.66
CA MET A 282 11.92 -12.44 -0.65
C MET A 282 12.21 -11.86 0.73
N GLU A 283 13.08 -10.86 0.82
CA GLU A 283 13.39 -10.18 2.09
C GLU A 283 12.17 -9.44 2.65
N LEU A 284 11.40 -8.77 1.80
CA LEU A 284 10.15 -8.09 2.21
C LEU A 284 9.10 -9.10 2.71
N LEU A 285 9.01 -10.30 2.14
CA LEU A 285 8.11 -11.35 2.63
C LEU A 285 8.54 -11.85 4.03
N ALA A 286 9.84 -11.95 4.29
CA ALA A 286 10.37 -12.29 5.62
C ALA A 286 10.01 -11.21 6.66
N ASP A 287 10.02 -9.93 6.30
CA ASP A 287 9.60 -8.83 7.18
C ASP A 287 8.09 -8.89 7.50
N ILE A 288 7.25 -9.28 6.53
CA ILE A 288 5.81 -9.56 6.78
C ILE A 288 5.64 -10.73 7.74
N GLU A 289 6.42 -11.79 7.56
CA GLU A 289 6.39 -12.98 8.43
C GLU A 289 6.68 -12.61 9.89
N VAL A 290 7.79 -11.90 10.15
CA VAL A 290 8.14 -11.42 11.50
C VAL A 290 7.03 -10.59 12.11
N SER A 291 6.48 -9.64 11.33
CA SER A 291 5.38 -8.78 11.77
C SER A 291 4.12 -9.59 12.08
N ARG A 292 3.78 -10.60 11.25
CA ARG A 292 2.61 -11.47 11.44
C ARG A 292 2.74 -12.36 12.68
N ILE A 293 3.93 -12.90 12.95
CA ILE A 293 4.20 -13.65 14.19
C ILE A 293 3.96 -12.79 15.42
N GLY A 294 4.39 -11.53 15.38
CA GLY A 294 4.20 -10.58 16.48
C GLY A 294 2.73 -10.27 16.82
N ILE A 295 1.83 -10.37 15.83
CA ILE A 295 0.38 -10.18 16.06
C ILE A 295 -0.24 -11.41 16.76
N GLY A 296 0.32 -12.61 16.54
CA GLY A 296 -0.21 -13.87 17.08
C GLY A 296 -1.52 -14.30 16.40
N ASN A 297 -2.29 -15.07 17.14
CA ASN A 297 -3.63 -15.51 16.74
C ASN A 297 -4.66 -14.40 16.91
#